data_0a67a2e2292db55fc28bf66f286dddfa
#
_entry.id   0a67a2e2292db55fc28bf66f286dddfa
#
_cell.length_a   1.000
_cell.length_b   1.000
_cell.length_c   1.000
_cell.angle_alpha   90.00
_cell.angle_beta   90.00
_cell.angle_gamma   90.00
#
_symmetry.space_group_name_H-M   'P 1'
#
loop_
_entity.id
_entity.type
_entity.pdbx_description
1 polymer ?
#
loop_
_entity_poly.entity_id
_entity_poly.type
_entity_poly.pdbx_seq_one_letter_code
_entity_poly.pdbx_strand_id
1 'polypeptide(L)'
;MDPQLPLPAGLWLALFPITFILHFAEEYWGGGGYIAYLYRLRGVVLPVSRFLKAQAVGLVWFSIPLAWFTIGDFPYFVTLMVSGFMVCNGLSHTVTAVWDRHYGPGVIASILLWIPLGIINIYLLYGYAPTWCWALGWVIGALMNGGLAAGTMLSEKLFNRGTAASQ
;
A
#
# COMPACT_ATOMS: atom_id res chain seq x y z
N MET A 1 26.79 7.45 4.74
CA MET A 1 27.06 5.99 4.66
C MET A 1 25.85 5.34 4.02
N ASP A 2 26.06 4.54 2.99
CA ASP A 2 24.97 3.80 2.36
C ASP A 2 24.57 2.59 3.23
N PRO A 3 23.27 2.25 3.29
CA PRO A 3 22.82 1.10 4.05
C PRO A 3 23.36 -0.19 3.45
N GLN A 4 23.74 -1.13 4.31
CA GLN A 4 24.13 -2.47 3.86
C GLN A 4 22.87 -3.27 3.49
N LEU A 5 22.56 -3.31 2.21
CA LEU A 5 21.39 -4.01 1.67
C LEU A 5 21.78 -5.42 1.21
N PRO A 6 20.85 -6.41 1.29
CA PRO A 6 21.07 -7.77 0.81
C PRO A 6 21.28 -7.88 -0.71
N LEU A 7 20.83 -6.86 -1.45
CA LEU A 7 20.94 -6.71 -2.90
C LEU A 7 21.52 -5.33 -3.21
N PRO A 8 22.09 -5.12 -4.41
CA PRO A 8 22.40 -3.78 -4.91
C PRO A 8 21.21 -2.85 -4.75
N ALA A 9 21.44 -1.61 -4.29
CA ALA A 9 20.36 -0.69 -3.89
C ALA A 9 19.27 -0.51 -4.96
N GLY A 10 19.63 -0.40 -6.24
CA GLY A 10 18.66 -0.30 -7.32
C GLY A 10 17.76 -1.54 -7.45
N LEU A 11 18.31 -2.74 -7.29
CA LEU A 11 17.52 -3.99 -7.30
C LEU A 11 16.65 -4.10 -6.06
N TRP A 12 17.18 -3.68 -4.90
CA TRP A 12 16.40 -3.66 -3.65
C TRP A 12 15.19 -2.73 -3.75
N LEU A 13 15.41 -1.50 -4.23
CA LEU A 13 14.34 -0.52 -4.39
C LEU A 13 13.34 -0.89 -5.49
N ALA A 14 13.75 -1.69 -6.50
CA ALA A 14 12.85 -2.22 -7.51
C ALA A 14 11.84 -3.24 -6.95
N LEU A 15 12.10 -3.82 -5.76
CA LEU A 15 11.12 -4.70 -5.10
C LEU A 15 9.82 -3.97 -4.74
N PHE A 16 9.86 -2.67 -4.49
CA PHE A 16 8.64 -1.91 -4.17
C PHE A 16 7.62 -1.92 -5.30
N PRO A 17 7.91 -1.42 -6.52
CA PRO A 17 6.95 -1.48 -7.61
C PRO A 17 6.64 -2.93 -8.04
N ILE A 18 7.59 -3.86 -7.97
CA ILE A 18 7.35 -5.27 -8.31
C ILE A 18 6.34 -5.89 -7.35
N THR A 19 6.55 -5.75 -6.05
CA THR A 19 5.62 -6.31 -5.05
C THR A 19 4.28 -5.59 -5.07
N PHE A 20 4.24 -4.30 -5.44
CA PHE A 20 3.00 -3.57 -5.68
C PHE A 20 2.19 -4.19 -6.82
N ILE A 21 2.84 -4.49 -7.96
CA ILE A 21 2.17 -5.14 -9.10
C ILE A 21 1.61 -6.51 -8.70
N LEU A 22 2.36 -7.30 -7.92
CA LEU A 22 1.89 -8.60 -7.44
C LEU A 22 0.70 -8.46 -6.48
N HIS A 23 0.75 -7.48 -5.57
CA HIS A 23 -0.36 -7.18 -4.67
C HIS A 23 -1.61 -6.71 -5.43
N PHE A 24 -1.44 -5.80 -6.38
CA PHE A 24 -2.51 -5.35 -7.27
C PHE A 24 -3.11 -6.51 -8.08
N ALA A 25 -2.27 -7.40 -8.61
CA ALA A 25 -2.72 -8.59 -9.35
C ALA A 25 -3.60 -9.48 -8.46
N GLU A 26 -3.21 -9.70 -7.20
CA GLU A 26 -4.04 -10.43 -6.25
C GLU A 26 -5.35 -9.68 -5.94
N GLU A 27 -5.31 -8.37 -5.73
CA GLU A 27 -6.52 -7.57 -5.53
C GLU A 27 -7.47 -7.61 -6.72
N TYR A 28 -6.94 -7.67 -7.94
CA TYR A 28 -7.77 -7.66 -9.14
C TYR A 28 -8.40 -9.02 -9.44
N TRP A 29 -7.64 -10.12 -9.28
CA TRP A 29 -8.09 -11.46 -9.64
C TRP A 29 -8.39 -12.38 -8.44
N GLY A 30 -7.78 -12.14 -7.28
CA GLY A 30 -7.90 -13.01 -6.12
C GLY A 30 -9.33 -13.03 -5.54
N GLY A 31 -9.86 -14.22 -5.30
CA GLY A 31 -11.17 -14.41 -4.65
C GLY A 31 -12.36 -13.75 -5.34
N GLY A 32 -12.27 -13.51 -6.64
CA GLY A 32 -13.26 -12.79 -7.43
C GLY A 32 -13.05 -11.28 -7.48
N GLY A 33 -11.92 -10.80 -6.96
CA GLY A 33 -11.47 -9.41 -7.01
C GLY A 33 -11.97 -8.53 -5.87
N TYR A 34 -11.17 -7.51 -5.56
CA TYR A 34 -11.40 -6.58 -4.45
C TYR A 34 -12.72 -5.81 -4.58
N ILE A 35 -13.10 -5.44 -5.80
CA ILE A 35 -14.37 -4.73 -6.07
C ILE A 35 -15.58 -5.59 -5.67
N ALA A 36 -15.57 -6.87 -6.09
CA ALA A 36 -16.64 -7.79 -5.72
C ALA A 36 -16.63 -8.14 -4.23
N TYR A 37 -15.46 -8.21 -3.62
CA TYR A 37 -15.29 -8.39 -2.18
C TYR A 37 -15.92 -7.23 -1.40
N LEU A 38 -15.61 -5.98 -1.75
CA LEU A 38 -16.20 -4.79 -1.13
C LEU A 38 -17.72 -4.78 -1.27
N TYR A 39 -18.24 -5.09 -2.46
CA TYR A 39 -19.67 -5.13 -2.69
C TYR A 39 -20.35 -6.18 -1.81
N ARG A 40 -19.84 -7.41 -1.77
CA ARG A 40 -20.43 -8.51 -1.00
C ARG A 40 -20.43 -8.28 0.51
N LEU A 41 -19.33 -7.76 1.05
CA LEU A 41 -19.15 -7.67 2.51
C LEU A 41 -19.46 -6.31 3.10
N ARG A 42 -19.44 -5.25 2.29
CA ARG A 42 -19.63 -3.86 2.76
C ARG A 42 -20.76 -3.13 2.04
N GLY A 43 -21.34 -3.72 1.00
CA GLY A 43 -22.34 -3.05 0.16
C GLY A 43 -21.76 -1.92 -0.71
N VAL A 44 -20.44 -1.87 -0.86
CA VAL A 44 -19.71 -0.80 -1.51
C VAL A 44 -19.67 -0.96 -3.01
N VAL A 45 -20.18 0.00 -3.75
CA VAL A 45 -20.07 0.04 -5.22
C VAL A 45 -18.84 0.88 -5.61
N LEU A 46 -17.74 0.22 -5.91
CA LEU A 46 -16.51 0.86 -6.38
C LEU A 46 -16.41 0.72 -7.91
N PRO A 47 -16.45 1.84 -8.69
CA PRO A 47 -16.24 1.77 -10.13
C PRO A 47 -14.85 1.24 -10.48
N VAL A 48 -14.75 0.30 -11.44
CA VAL A 48 -13.49 -0.28 -11.91
C VAL A 48 -12.48 0.81 -12.31
N SER A 49 -12.94 1.85 -13.02
CA SER A 49 -12.09 2.95 -13.43
C SER A 49 -11.47 3.72 -12.26
N ARG A 50 -12.20 3.87 -11.15
CA ARG A 50 -11.69 4.51 -9.93
C ARG A 50 -10.65 3.63 -9.25
N PHE A 51 -10.93 2.34 -9.15
CA PHE A 51 -9.99 1.36 -8.62
C PHE A 51 -8.68 1.36 -9.42
N LEU A 52 -8.76 1.24 -10.76
CA LEU A 52 -7.57 1.25 -11.62
C LEU A 52 -6.78 2.57 -11.55
N LYS A 53 -7.45 3.72 -11.45
CA LYS A 53 -6.77 5.02 -11.26
C LYS A 53 -6.02 5.05 -9.92
N ALA A 54 -6.61 4.56 -8.85
CA ALA A 54 -5.94 4.49 -7.54
C ALA A 54 -4.70 3.58 -7.60
N GLN A 55 -4.81 2.42 -8.28
CA GLN A 55 -3.68 1.51 -8.47
C GLN A 55 -2.57 2.14 -9.34
N ALA A 56 -2.92 2.87 -10.40
CA ALA A 56 -1.93 3.58 -11.22
C ALA A 56 -1.16 4.64 -10.40
N VAL A 57 -1.86 5.42 -9.57
CA VAL A 57 -1.23 6.37 -8.64
C VAL A 57 -0.35 5.65 -7.63
N GLY A 58 -0.83 4.53 -7.10
CA GLY A 58 -0.05 3.67 -6.18
C GLY A 58 1.24 3.18 -6.82
N LEU A 59 1.19 2.68 -8.04
CA LEU A 59 2.37 2.20 -8.76
C LEU A 59 3.41 3.31 -8.96
N VAL A 60 2.97 4.51 -9.36
CA VAL A 60 3.88 5.66 -9.47
C VAL A 60 4.52 5.95 -8.12
N TRP A 61 3.74 5.99 -7.05
CA TRP A 61 4.24 6.28 -5.72
C TRP A 61 5.24 5.23 -5.21
N PHE A 62 4.98 3.94 -5.43
CA PHE A 62 5.90 2.84 -5.07
C PHE A 62 7.18 2.84 -5.91
N SER A 63 7.18 3.52 -7.07
CA SER A 63 8.36 3.67 -7.91
C SER A 63 9.25 4.86 -7.51
N ILE A 64 8.76 5.80 -6.68
CA ILE A 64 9.52 7.00 -6.29
C ILE A 64 10.87 6.65 -5.63
N PRO A 65 10.99 5.69 -4.69
CA PRO A 65 12.28 5.35 -4.10
C PRO A 65 13.33 4.94 -5.13
N LEU A 66 12.94 4.12 -6.10
CA LEU A 66 13.84 3.70 -7.18
C LEU A 66 14.20 4.87 -8.10
N ALA A 67 13.22 5.65 -8.53
CA ALA A 67 13.45 6.81 -9.40
C ALA A 67 14.33 7.86 -8.72
N TRP A 68 14.12 8.13 -7.44
CA TRP A 68 14.96 9.05 -6.68
C TRP A 68 16.41 8.57 -6.60
N PHE A 69 16.60 7.29 -6.31
CA PHE A 69 17.93 6.70 -6.23
C PHE A 69 18.75 6.83 -7.52
N THR A 70 18.09 6.86 -8.70
CA THR A 70 18.76 7.01 -9.99
C THR A 70 19.34 8.42 -10.22
N ILE A 71 18.88 9.43 -9.47
CA ILE A 71 19.28 10.83 -9.63
C ILE A 71 20.08 11.39 -8.45
N GLY A 72 20.31 10.61 -7.38
CA GLY A 72 20.99 11.12 -6.21
C GLY A 72 21.27 10.08 -5.13
N ASP A 73 21.31 10.55 -3.90
CA ASP A 73 21.58 9.74 -2.72
C ASP A 73 20.45 8.75 -2.39
N PHE A 74 20.76 7.80 -1.48
CA PHE A 74 19.78 6.83 -1.03
C PHE A 74 18.56 7.51 -0.40
N PRO A 75 17.32 7.24 -0.90
CA PRO A 75 16.11 7.97 -0.55
C PRO A 75 15.48 7.50 0.77
N TYR A 76 16.16 7.69 1.91
CA TYR A 76 15.72 7.19 3.23
C TYR A 76 14.27 7.55 3.57
N PHE A 77 13.90 8.81 3.39
CA PHE A 77 12.56 9.28 3.76
C PHE A 77 11.44 8.57 2.99
N VAL A 78 11.52 8.59 1.66
CA VAL A 78 10.49 7.95 0.82
C VAL A 78 10.49 6.43 0.95
N THR A 79 11.65 5.81 1.16
CA THR A 79 11.76 4.37 1.42
C THR A 79 11.06 3.98 2.72
N LEU A 80 11.27 4.73 3.80
CA LEU A 80 10.59 4.52 5.06
C LEU A 80 9.08 4.83 4.98
N MET A 81 8.68 5.85 4.24
CA MET A 81 7.29 6.19 4.01
C MET A 81 6.54 5.06 3.26
N VAL A 82 7.12 4.53 2.19
CA VAL A 82 6.55 3.38 1.46
C VAL A 82 6.53 2.15 2.36
N SER A 83 7.60 1.88 3.14
CA SER A 83 7.64 0.76 4.07
C SER A 83 6.56 0.85 5.15
N GLY A 84 6.34 2.04 5.73
CA GLY A 84 5.27 2.28 6.69
C GLY A 84 3.89 2.03 6.10
N PHE A 85 3.64 2.51 4.89
CA PHE A 85 2.41 2.21 4.16
C PHE A 85 2.22 0.71 3.93
N MET A 86 3.25 0.01 3.44
CA MET A 86 3.19 -1.44 3.16
C MET A 86 2.80 -2.23 4.41
N VAL A 87 3.45 -1.96 5.54
CA VAL A 87 3.15 -2.64 6.80
C VAL A 87 1.71 -2.32 7.25
N CYS A 88 1.31 -1.06 7.26
CA CYS A 88 -0.02 -0.67 7.70
C CYS A 88 -1.12 -1.20 6.78
N ASN A 89 -0.92 -1.14 5.47
CA ASN A 89 -1.86 -1.68 4.49
C ASN A 89 -1.93 -3.21 4.58
N GLY A 90 -0.78 -3.88 4.67
CA GLY A 90 -0.72 -5.33 4.84
C GLY A 90 -1.42 -5.81 6.11
N LEU A 91 -1.22 -5.12 7.23
CA LEU A 91 -1.95 -5.38 8.46
C LEU A 91 -3.45 -5.14 8.29
N SER A 92 -3.85 -4.09 7.59
CA SER A 92 -5.27 -3.81 7.33
C SER A 92 -5.94 -4.94 6.55
N HIS A 93 -5.31 -5.45 5.47
CA HIS A 93 -5.81 -6.60 4.72
C HIS A 93 -5.90 -7.85 5.60
N THR A 94 -4.86 -8.12 6.40
CA THR A 94 -4.82 -9.30 7.27
C THR A 94 -5.89 -9.23 8.36
N VAL A 95 -5.99 -8.10 9.07
CA VAL A 95 -6.99 -7.90 10.13
C VAL A 95 -8.41 -7.99 9.56
N THR A 96 -8.66 -7.37 8.41
CA THR A 96 -9.97 -7.41 7.76
C THR A 96 -10.36 -8.84 7.35
N ALA A 97 -9.42 -9.61 6.77
CA ALA A 97 -9.67 -11.01 6.39
C ALA A 97 -10.00 -11.88 7.61
N VAL A 98 -9.28 -11.68 8.73
CA VAL A 98 -9.57 -12.40 10.00
C VAL A 98 -10.92 -11.99 10.57
N TRP A 99 -11.22 -10.69 10.58
CA TRP A 99 -12.47 -10.15 11.09
C TRP A 99 -13.68 -10.65 10.31
N ASP A 100 -13.59 -10.60 8.99
CA ASP A 100 -14.66 -11.03 8.10
C ASP A 100 -14.75 -12.56 8.00
N ARG A 101 -13.75 -13.30 8.52
CA ARG A 101 -13.61 -14.76 8.37
C ARG A 101 -13.68 -15.22 6.93
N HIS A 102 -13.17 -14.41 6.03
CA HIS A 102 -13.15 -14.65 4.60
C HIS A 102 -11.80 -14.23 4.00
N TYR A 103 -11.42 -14.93 2.94
CA TYR A 103 -10.28 -14.49 2.15
C TYR A 103 -10.55 -13.10 1.57
N GLY A 104 -9.68 -12.15 1.90
CA GLY A 104 -9.69 -10.80 1.34
C GLY A 104 -8.62 -10.70 0.23
N PRO A 105 -8.98 -10.23 -0.99
CA PRO A 105 -8.01 -9.99 -2.04
C PRO A 105 -6.89 -9.06 -1.56
N GLY A 106 -5.63 -9.40 -1.87
CA GLY A 106 -4.44 -8.68 -1.39
C GLY A 106 -3.83 -9.23 -0.10
N VAL A 107 -4.49 -10.17 0.62
CA VAL A 107 -4.01 -10.66 1.91
C VAL A 107 -2.75 -11.54 1.77
N ILE A 108 -2.65 -12.35 0.73
CA ILE A 108 -1.49 -13.24 0.52
C ILE A 108 -0.25 -12.41 0.21
N ALA A 109 -0.33 -11.48 -0.75
CA ALA A 109 0.77 -10.56 -1.06
C ALA A 109 1.12 -9.68 0.15
N SER A 110 0.15 -9.29 0.96
CA SER A 110 0.39 -8.54 2.19
C SER A 110 1.24 -9.33 3.18
N ILE A 111 0.87 -10.57 3.47
CA ILE A 111 1.56 -11.41 4.45
C ILE A 111 2.94 -11.87 3.94
N LEU A 112 3.03 -12.25 2.66
CA LEU A 112 4.24 -12.84 2.11
C LEU A 112 5.24 -11.82 1.57
N LEU A 113 4.79 -10.63 1.16
CA LEU A 113 5.63 -9.64 0.49
C LEU A 113 5.68 -8.31 1.25
N TRP A 114 4.54 -7.67 1.51
CA TRP A 114 4.51 -6.29 1.98
C TRP A 114 4.93 -6.15 3.45
N ILE A 115 4.36 -6.95 4.33
CA ILE A 115 4.74 -6.90 5.76
C ILE A 115 6.21 -7.29 5.94
N PRO A 116 6.72 -8.42 5.37
CA PRO A 116 8.14 -8.77 5.48
C PRO A 116 9.06 -7.72 4.87
N LEU A 117 8.81 -7.25 3.64
CA LEU A 117 9.66 -6.27 2.98
C LEU A 117 9.68 -4.95 3.76
N GLY A 118 8.53 -4.48 4.24
CA GLY A 118 8.44 -3.28 5.07
C GLY A 118 9.23 -3.40 6.38
N ILE A 119 9.12 -4.53 7.08
CA ILE A 119 9.86 -4.79 8.34
C ILE A 119 11.37 -4.93 8.08
N ILE A 120 11.76 -5.65 7.03
CA ILE A 120 13.17 -5.80 6.66
C ILE A 120 13.78 -4.44 6.34
N ASN A 121 13.07 -3.56 5.61
CA ASN A 121 13.54 -2.20 5.36
C ASN A 121 13.78 -1.41 6.65
N ILE A 122 12.91 -1.54 7.63
CA ILE A 122 13.10 -0.91 8.94
C ILE A 122 14.42 -1.37 9.54
N TYR A 123 14.63 -2.68 9.59
CA TYR A 123 15.83 -3.25 10.17
C TYR A 123 17.11 -2.80 9.43
N LEU A 124 17.10 -2.87 8.10
CA LEU A 124 18.25 -2.53 7.27
C LEU A 124 18.61 -1.03 7.28
N LEU A 125 17.60 -0.16 7.45
CA LEU A 125 17.82 1.29 7.49
C LEU A 125 18.10 1.80 8.90
N TYR A 126 17.97 0.95 9.91
CA TYR A 126 18.27 1.32 11.29
C TYR A 126 19.76 1.72 11.45
N GLY A 127 20.00 2.89 12.01
CA GLY A 127 21.34 3.45 12.17
C GLY A 127 21.89 4.22 10.95
N TYR A 128 21.24 4.12 9.78
CA TYR A 128 21.63 4.85 8.57
C TYR A 128 20.72 6.05 8.30
N ALA A 129 19.41 5.86 8.45
CA ALA A 129 18.45 6.91 8.19
C ALA A 129 18.44 7.97 9.32
N PRO A 130 18.40 9.28 8.97
CA PRO A 130 18.22 10.35 9.95
C PRO A 130 16.94 10.15 10.78
N THR A 131 16.99 10.58 12.07
CA THR A 131 15.88 10.39 13.01
C THR A 131 14.55 10.96 12.51
N TRP A 132 14.57 12.11 11.83
CA TRP A 132 13.35 12.73 11.29
C TRP A 132 12.71 11.88 10.17
N CYS A 133 13.52 11.13 9.39
CA CYS A 133 12.99 10.21 8.38
C CYS A 133 12.16 9.09 9.03
N TRP A 134 12.57 8.63 10.20
CA TRP A 134 11.83 7.63 10.98
C TRP A 134 10.49 8.18 11.45
N ALA A 135 10.53 9.34 12.15
CA ALA A 135 9.33 9.92 12.72
C ALA A 135 8.30 10.30 11.64
N LEU A 136 8.73 11.01 10.59
CA LEU A 136 7.82 11.50 9.55
C LEU A 136 7.49 10.44 8.49
N GLY A 137 8.47 9.65 8.04
CA GLY A 137 8.25 8.63 6.99
C GLY A 137 7.18 7.63 7.42
N TRP A 138 7.34 7.05 8.60
CA TRP A 138 6.37 6.09 9.14
C TRP A 138 4.99 6.68 9.38
N VAL A 139 4.93 7.85 10.03
CA VAL A 139 3.65 8.52 10.32
C VAL A 139 2.92 8.85 9.02
N ILE A 140 3.62 9.42 8.04
CA ILE A 140 2.99 9.76 6.75
C ILE A 140 2.55 8.50 6.01
N GLY A 141 3.37 7.44 5.97
CA GLY A 141 2.99 6.16 5.37
C GLY A 141 1.73 5.57 5.99
N ALA A 142 1.64 5.55 7.32
CA ALA A 142 0.48 5.09 8.05
C ALA A 142 -0.77 5.95 7.79
N LEU A 143 -0.61 7.28 7.81
CA LEU A 143 -1.70 8.22 7.52
C LEU A 143 -2.22 8.10 6.08
N MET A 144 -1.35 7.85 5.12
CA MET A 144 -1.75 7.62 3.73
C MET A 144 -2.61 6.36 3.60
N ASN A 145 -2.27 5.28 4.31
CA ASN A 145 -3.12 4.09 4.35
C ASN A 145 -4.49 4.39 4.98
N GLY A 146 -4.52 5.06 6.13
CA GLY A 146 -5.76 5.49 6.78
C GLY A 146 -6.59 6.42 5.91
N GLY A 147 -5.95 7.36 5.20
CA GLY A 147 -6.61 8.28 4.27
C GLY A 147 -7.25 7.59 3.08
N LEU A 148 -6.61 6.55 2.52
CA LEU A 148 -7.19 5.71 1.47
C LEU A 148 -8.45 4.99 1.94
N ALA A 149 -8.39 4.35 3.11
CA ALA A 149 -9.52 3.65 3.70
C ALA A 149 -10.68 4.61 4.01
N ALA A 150 -10.40 5.75 4.64
CA ALA A 150 -11.39 6.78 4.94
C ALA A 150 -11.99 7.40 3.67
N GLY A 151 -11.17 7.67 2.65
CA GLY A 151 -11.61 8.21 1.36
C GLY A 151 -12.55 7.25 0.62
N THR A 152 -12.30 5.95 0.68
CA THR A 152 -13.19 4.93 0.12
C THR A 152 -14.55 4.96 0.82
N MET A 153 -14.57 4.93 2.16
CA MET A 153 -15.80 4.96 2.95
C MET A 153 -16.61 6.27 2.81
N LEU A 154 -15.91 7.41 2.70
CA LEU A 154 -16.56 8.72 2.57
C LEU A 154 -17.19 8.91 1.19
N SER A 155 -16.52 8.44 0.14
CA SER A 155 -17.02 8.53 -1.23
C SER A 155 -18.32 7.77 -1.42
N GLU A 156 -18.53 6.68 -0.68
CA GLU A 156 -19.76 5.91 -0.68
C GLU A 156 -20.95 6.66 -0.05
N LYS A 157 -20.71 7.24 1.14
CA LYS A 157 -21.77 8.00 1.82
C LYS A 157 -22.27 9.15 0.95
N LEU A 158 -21.40 9.77 0.17
CA LEU A 158 -21.74 10.84 -0.75
C LEU A 158 -22.49 10.34 -1.99
N PHE A 159 -22.06 9.19 -2.54
CA PHE A 159 -22.69 8.61 -3.73
C PHE A 159 -24.09 8.06 -3.42
N ASN A 160 -24.25 7.35 -2.32
CA ASN A 160 -25.54 6.80 -1.89
C ASN A 160 -26.56 7.90 -1.52
N ARG A 161 -26.11 9.07 -1.05
CA ARG A 161 -27.00 10.22 -0.83
C ARG A 161 -27.49 10.85 -2.14
N GLY A 162 -26.66 10.86 -3.18
CA GLY A 162 -27.05 11.40 -4.50
C GLY A 162 -28.12 10.55 -5.20
N THR A 163 -28.03 9.23 -5.08
CA THR A 163 -29.04 8.30 -5.66
C THR A 163 -30.36 8.27 -4.90
N ALA A 164 -30.35 8.48 -3.59
CA ALA A 164 -31.58 8.58 -2.78
C ALA A 164 -32.32 9.91 -2.98
N ALA A 165 -31.63 10.98 -3.40
CA ALA A 165 -32.24 12.28 -3.68
C ALA A 165 -32.82 12.41 -5.10
N SER A 166 -32.58 11.42 -5.98
CA SER A 166 -33.05 11.37 -7.38
C SER A 166 -34.25 10.42 -7.60
N GLN A 167 -34.76 9.80 -6.53
CA GLN A 167 -35.99 9.00 -6.48
C GLN A 167 -37.08 9.76 -5.73
#